data_a017987b7ff968bf679e13761df97ada
#
_entry.id   a017987b7ff968bf679e13761df97ada
#
_cell.length_a   1.000
_cell.length_b   1.000
_cell.length_c   1.000
_cell.angle_alpha   90.00
_cell.angle_beta   90.00
_cell.angle_gamma   90.00
#
_symmetry.space_group_name_H-M   'P 1'
#
loop_
_entity.id
_entity.type
_entity.pdbx_description
1 polymer ?
#
loop_
_entity_poly.entity_id
_entity_poly.type
_entity_poly.pdbx_seq_one_letter_code
_entity_poly.pdbx_strand_id
1 'polypeptide(L)'
;GCVSVICSDKTGTLTQNKMTVQEIYLDGKLYKPEELDSHNQLHRYLLYDAVLTNDSSIVDGKGIGDPTEYALLEMFRQVHMMPGMETDGTGISVPAEAVKWSLKEDVLRDCMDRMEEVPFDSDRKLMSTKYLLHGVPTILTKGAVDVLLDRCVSVRYSDGVKPMTDEEKAKIKAQNKAFSENGLRVLSFAYKESDEVLGVDTEYGFTFLGLVSMVDPPRP
;
A
#
# COMPACT_ATOMS: atom_id res chain seq x y z
N GLY A 1 41.47 6.89 25.74
CA GLY A 1 40.57 8.05 25.79
C GLY A 1 39.20 7.63 26.24
N CYS A 2 38.61 8.28 27.25
CA CYS A 2 37.25 8.04 27.67
C CYS A 2 36.30 8.79 26.74
N VAL A 3 35.37 8.09 26.09
CA VAL A 3 34.26 8.70 25.36
C VAL A 3 33.09 8.86 26.32
N SER A 4 32.65 10.12 26.54
CA SER A 4 31.57 10.46 27.45
C SER A 4 30.18 10.51 26.75
N VAL A 5 30.14 10.59 25.42
CA VAL A 5 28.92 10.62 24.60
C VAL A 5 29.16 9.83 23.33
N ILE A 6 28.24 8.94 23.00
CA ILE A 6 28.19 8.22 21.73
C ILE A 6 26.93 8.67 20.99
N CYS A 7 27.09 9.31 19.83
CA CYS A 7 26.02 9.62 18.91
C CYS A 7 26.03 8.58 17.80
N SER A 8 24.95 7.82 17.67
CA SER A 8 24.78 6.83 16.61
C SER A 8 23.56 7.17 15.79
N ASP A 9 23.68 7.08 14.46
CA ASP A 9 22.51 7.15 13.59
C ASP A 9 21.65 5.88 13.81
N LYS A 10 20.34 6.05 13.88
CA LYS A 10 19.41 4.95 14.11
C LYS A 10 19.29 4.06 12.87
N THR A 11 19.07 4.71 11.71
CA THR A 11 18.72 4.01 10.47
C THR A 11 19.96 3.45 9.77
N GLY A 12 19.99 2.15 9.54
CA GLY A 12 21.11 1.45 8.88
C GLY A 12 22.34 1.20 9.75
N THR A 13 22.42 1.80 10.95
CA THR A 13 23.50 1.57 11.92
C THR A 13 23.00 0.67 13.05
N LEU A 14 21.95 1.08 13.75
CA LEU A 14 21.30 0.30 14.81
C LEU A 14 20.19 -0.61 14.28
N THR A 15 19.67 -0.32 13.09
CA THR A 15 18.64 -1.11 12.42
C THR A 15 19.18 -1.77 11.16
N GLN A 16 18.40 -2.73 10.64
CA GLN A 16 18.79 -3.51 9.45
C GLN A 16 18.62 -2.72 8.14
N ASN A 17 18.00 -1.54 8.18
CA ASN A 17 17.54 -0.79 7.01
C ASN A 17 16.65 -1.66 6.07
N LYS A 18 15.88 -2.54 6.68
CA LYS A 18 14.95 -3.44 6.00
C LYS A 18 13.56 -3.26 6.62
N MET A 19 12.75 -2.41 5.99
CA MET A 19 11.36 -2.25 6.41
C MET A 19 10.60 -3.56 6.27
N THR A 20 9.73 -3.86 7.23
CA THR A 20 8.87 -5.05 7.21
C THR A 20 7.47 -4.66 7.64
N VAL A 21 6.47 -5.05 6.86
CA VAL A 21 5.05 -4.84 7.21
C VAL A 21 4.69 -5.67 8.44
N GLN A 22 4.02 -5.05 9.39
CA GLN A 22 3.60 -5.68 10.63
C GLN A 22 2.10 -5.96 10.65
N GLU A 23 1.29 -4.95 10.48
CA GLU A 23 -0.16 -5.04 10.53
C GLU A 23 -0.80 -4.09 9.50
N ILE A 24 -1.97 -4.48 9.04
CA ILE A 24 -2.80 -3.74 8.09
C ILE A 24 -4.13 -3.42 8.77
N TYR A 25 -4.51 -2.14 8.79
CA TYR A 25 -5.84 -1.70 9.19
C TYR A 25 -6.72 -1.55 7.96
N LEU A 26 -7.73 -2.39 7.85
CA LEU A 26 -8.61 -2.49 6.69
C LEU A 26 -9.98 -2.97 7.16
N ASP A 27 -11.08 -2.43 6.60
CA ASP A 27 -12.45 -2.81 6.98
C ASP A 27 -12.73 -2.62 8.50
N GLY A 28 -12.10 -1.63 9.12
CA GLY A 28 -12.21 -1.40 10.56
C GLY A 28 -11.56 -2.47 11.45
N LYS A 29 -10.72 -3.33 10.88
CA LYS A 29 -10.06 -4.45 11.56
C LYS A 29 -8.55 -4.45 11.31
N LEU A 30 -7.82 -5.16 12.14
CA LEU A 30 -6.40 -5.43 11.97
C LEU A 30 -6.19 -6.80 11.34
N TYR A 31 -5.28 -6.83 10.37
CA TYR A 31 -4.85 -8.03 9.67
C TYR A 31 -3.33 -8.12 9.70
N LYS A 32 -2.80 -9.33 9.74
CA LYS A 32 -1.42 -9.59 9.36
C LYS A 32 -1.31 -9.82 7.85
N PRO A 33 -0.13 -9.65 7.24
CA PRO A 33 0.03 -9.86 5.80
C PRO A 33 -0.52 -11.22 5.30
N GLU A 34 -0.28 -12.28 6.05
CA GLU A 34 -0.73 -13.64 5.73
C GLU A 34 -2.25 -13.86 5.87
N GLU A 35 -2.96 -12.93 6.49
CA GLU A 35 -4.42 -12.99 6.66
C GLU A 35 -5.17 -12.24 5.53
N LEU A 36 -4.44 -11.55 4.65
CA LEU A 36 -5.06 -10.92 3.50
C LEU A 36 -5.51 -11.97 2.49
N ASP A 37 -6.71 -11.77 1.97
CA ASP A 37 -7.34 -12.66 0.99
C ASP A 37 -7.51 -11.93 -0.35
N SER A 38 -6.80 -12.37 -1.37
CA SER A 38 -6.88 -11.81 -2.72
C SER A 38 -8.24 -12.02 -3.41
N HIS A 39 -9.09 -12.94 -2.91
CA HIS A 39 -10.46 -13.12 -3.38
C HIS A 39 -11.42 -12.05 -2.83
N ASN A 40 -11.04 -11.42 -1.71
CA ASN A 40 -11.79 -10.31 -1.17
C ASN A 40 -11.47 -9.04 -1.98
N GLN A 41 -12.47 -8.43 -2.60
CA GLN A 41 -12.31 -7.26 -3.44
C GLN A 41 -11.63 -6.08 -2.71
N LEU A 42 -11.97 -5.87 -1.44
CA LEU A 42 -11.39 -4.79 -0.64
C LEU A 42 -9.89 -5.02 -0.37
N HIS A 43 -9.52 -6.25 0.01
CA HIS A 43 -8.11 -6.63 0.20
C HIS A 43 -7.32 -6.49 -1.10
N ARG A 44 -7.94 -6.87 -2.22
CA ARG A 44 -7.34 -6.76 -3.56
C ARG A 44 -7.06 -5.32 -3.98
N TYR A 45 -7.96 -4.37 -3.68
CA TYR A 45 -7.70 -2.95 -3.95
C TYR A 45 -6.47 -2.44 -3.19
N LEU A 46 -6.32 -2.81 -1.91
CA LEU A 46 -5.13 -2.47 -1.14
C LEU A 46 -3.86 -3.09 -1.72
N LEU A 47 -3.93 -4.38 -2.08
CA LEU A 47 -2.80 -5.11 -2.69
C LEU A 47 -2.40 -4.51 -4.04
N TYR A 48 -3.35 -4.12 -4.87
CA TYR A 48 -3.08 -3.47 -6.14
C TYR A 48 -2.44 -2.09 -5.94
N ASP A 49 -2.96 -1.29 -5.03
CA ASP A 49 -2.36 0.01 -4.71
C ASP A 49 -0.92 -0.16 -4.20
N ALA A 50 -0.69 -1.10 -3.31
CA ALA A 50 0.64 -1.39 -2.76
C ALA A 50 1.69 -1.75 -3.83
N VAL A 51 1.28 -2.45 -4.91
CA VAL A 51 2.16 -2.92 -5.99
C VAL A 51 2.22 -1.95 -7.17
N LEU A 52 1.07 -1.40 -7.57
CA LEU A 52 0.94 -0.59 -8.77
C LEU A 52 1.35 0.88 -8.55
N THR A 53 1.13 1.40 -7.33
CA THR A 53 1.62 2.72 -6.92
C THR A 53 2.98 2.56 -6.22
N ASN A 54 3.96 2.03 -6.95
CA ASN A 54 5.24 1.61 -6.38
C ASN A 54 6.30 1.54 -7.49
N ASP A 55 7.48 2.10 -7.26
CA ASP A 55 8.59 2.15 -8.22
C ASP A 55 9.74 1.23 -7.83
N SER A 56 9.65 0.56 -6.67
CA SER A 56 10.63 -0.44 -6.24
C SER A 56 10.46 -1.78 -6.98
N SER A 57 11.47 -2.61 -6.95
CA SER A 57 11.45 -3.96 -7.52
C SER A 57 12.20 -4.95 -6.63
N ILE A 58 11.97 -6.25 -6.88
CA ILE A 58 12.70 -7.34 -6.24
C ILE A 58 13.42 -8.13 -7.31
N VAL A 59 14.75 -8.03 -7.34
CA VAL A 59 15.61 -8.75 -8.29
C VAL A 59 16.49 -9.71 -7.51
N ASP A 60 16.49 -10.99 -7.86
CA ASP A 60 17.25 -12.05 -7.19
C ASP A 60 17.07 -12.06 -5.65
N GLY A 61 15.85 -11.78 -5.19
CA GLY A 61 15.52 -11.72 -3.76
C GLY A 61 16.03 -10.49 -3.02
N LYS A 62 16.56 -9.51 -3.75
CA LYS A 62 17.01 -8.22 -3.20
C LYS A 62 16.09 -7.10 -3.63
N GLY A 63 15.70 -6.26 -2.67
CA GLY A 63 14.94 -5.05 -2.95
C GLY A 63 15.81 -3.98 -3.61
N ILE A 64 15.27 -3.37 -4.66
CA ILE A 64 15.84 -2.22 -5.35
C ILE A 64 14.83 -1.09 -5.24
N GLY A 65 15.25 0.06 -4.73
CA GLY A 65 14.39 1.23 -4.53
C GLY A 65 14.20 1.60 -3.05
N ASP A 66 13.12 2.28 -2.74
CA ASP A 66 12.82 2.70 -1.37
C ASP A 66 12.47 1.51 -0.47
N PRO A 67 13.07 1.38 0.73
CA PRO A 67 12.79 0.26 1.64
C PRO A 67 11.32 0.14 2.06
N THR A 68 10.59 1.24 2.12
CA THR A 68 9.17 1.26 2.45
C THR A 68 8.34 0.64 1.31
N GLU A 69 8.66 0.99 0.08
CA GLU A 69 8.01 0.43 -1.10
C GLU A 69 8.34 -1.06 -1.29
N TYR A 70 9.60 -1.42 -1.08
CA TYR A 70 10.03 -2.80 -1.12
C TYR A 70 9.29 -3.68 -0.11
N ALA A 71 9.05 -3.18 1.11
CA ALA A 71 8.29 -3.90 2.13
C ALA A 71 6.85 -4.21 1.67
N LEU A 72 6.23 -3.33 0.87
CA LEU A 72 4.90 -3.57 0.29
C LEU A 72 4.92 -4.70 -0.74
N LEU A 73 5.99 -4.81 -1.54
CA LEU A 73 6.15 -5.91 -2.49
C LEU A 73 6.38 -7.24 -1.76
N GLU A 74 7.17 -7.26 -0.67
CA GLU A 74 7.32 -8.44 0.17
C GLU A 74 5.99 -8.86 0.82
N MET A 75 5.19 -7.90 1.31
CA MET A 75 3.85 -8.15 1.81
C MET A 75 2.96 -8.82 0.74
N PHE A 76 2.95 -8.29 -0.47
CA PHE A 76 2.18 -8.85 -1.57
C PHE A 76 2.56 -10.32 -1.84
N ARG A 77 3.85 -10.66 -1.82
CA ARG A 77 4.34 -12.03 -2.00
C ARG A 77 3.93 -13.01 -0.89
N GLN A 78 3.60 -12.51 0.30
CA GLN A 78 3.12 -13.34 1.42
C GLN A 78 1.64 -13.70 1.30
N VAL A 79 0.89 -12.97 0.47
CA VAL A 79 -0.53 -13.25 0.25
C VAL A 79 -0.68 -14.51 -0.59
N HIS A 80 -1.30 -15.54 0.00
CA HIS A 80 -1.58 -16.77 -0.71
C HIS A 80 -2.77 -16.57 -1.64
N MET A 81 -2.53 -16.71 -2.94
CA MET A 81 -3.60 -16.82 -3.92
C MET A 81 -3.99 -18.28 -4.09
N MET A 82 -5.29 -18.58 -3.95
CA MET A 82 -5.78 -19.93 -4.15
C MET A 82 -5.64 -20.36 -5.62
N PRO A 83 -5.26 -21.63 -5.90
CA PRO A 83 -5.27 -22.17 -7.26
C PRO A 83 -6.69 -22.14 -7.83
N GLY A 84 -6.86 -21.60 -9.04
CA GLY A 84 -8.14 -21.59 -9.75
C GLY A 84 -8.71 -20.22 -10.10
N MET A 85 -8.03 -19.15 -9.78
CA MET A 85 -8.39 -17.80 -10.22
C MET A 85 -7.98 -17.57 -11.69
N GLU A 86 -8.76 -18.13 -12.62
CA GLU A 86 -8.53 -17.87 -14.06
C GLU A 86 -9.00 -16.47 -14.50
N THR A 87 -9.90 -15.85 -13.73
CA THR A 87 -10.31 -14.45 -13.89
C THR A 87 -10.74 -13.91 -12.53
N ASP A 88 -10.19 -12.77 -12.12
CA ASP A 88 -10.54 -12.10 -10.87
C ASP A 88 -11.79 -11.19 -10.98
N GLY A 89 -12.51 -11.27 -12.06
CA GLY A 89 -13.62 -10.37 -12.38
C GLY A 89 -13.17 -9.01 -12.91
N THR A 90 -11.86 -8.75 -13.00
CA THR A 90 -11.31 -7.52 -13.60
C THR A 90 -11.23 -7.60 -15.11
N GLY A 91 -11.50 -8.75 -15.69
CA GLY A 91 -11.25 -9.04 -17.10
C GLY A 91 -9.77 -9.31 -17.41
N ILE A 92 -8.90 -9.31 -16.42
CA ILE A 92 -7.50 -9.65 -16.57
C ILE A 92 -7.38 -11.16 -16.50
N SER A 93 -7.10 -11.79 -17.63
CA SER A 93 -6.76 -13.22 -17.68
C SER A 93 -5.32 -13.37 -17.19
N VAL A 94 -5.15 -13.79 -15.95
CA VAL A 94 -3.83 -14.19 -15.45
C VAL A 94 -3.54 -15.59 -16.04
N PRO A 95 -2.41 -15.80 -16.74
CA PRO A 95 -2.08 -17.11 -17.29
C PRO A 95 -2.11 -18.18 -16.19
N ALA A 96 -2.72 -19.33 -16.45
CA ALA A 96 -2.82 -20.44 -15.49
C ALA A 96 -1.45 -20.89 -14.91
N GLU A 97 -0.37 -20.62 -15.62
CA GLU A 97 1.01 -20.85 -15.18
C GLU A 97 1.47 -19.82 -14.14
N ALA A 98 0.96 -18.58 -14.18
CA ALA A 98 1.24 -17.57 -13.16
C ALA A 98 0.58 -17.88 -11.81
N VAL A 99 -0.51 -18.66 -11.83
CA VAL A 99 -1.19 -19.14 -10.62
C VAL A 99 -0.37 -20.20 -9.86
N LYS A 100 0.55 -20.89 -10.53
CA LYS A 100 1.47 -21.87 -9.90
C LYS A 100 2.57 -21.26 -9.06
N TRP A 101 2.86 -19.99 -9.28
CA TRP A 101 3.86 -19.24 -8.54
C TRP A 101 3.07 -18.19 -7.76
N SER A 102 3.19 -18.14 -6.44
CA SER A 102 2.67 -17.00 -5.67
C SER A 102 2.83 -15.75 -6.55
N LEU A 103 1.74 -15.07 -6.89
CA LEU A 103 1.77 -13.97 -7.86
C LEU A 103 2.93 -13.06 -7.51
N LYS A 104 3.92 -13.03 -8.38
CA LYS A 104 4.97 -12.05 -8.27
C LYS A 104 4.39 -10.72 -8.70
N GLU A 105 4.81 -9.67 -8.04
CA GLU A 105 4.46 -8.29 -8.39
C GLU A 105 4.74 -7.96 -9.85
N ASP A 106 5.79 -8.56 -10.44
CA ASP A 106 6.15 -8.40 -11.84
C ASP A 106 5.01 -8.86 -12.77
N VAL A 107 4.38 -10.00 -12.46
CA VAL A 107 3.27 -10.53 -13.26
C VAL A 107 2.07 -9.59 -13.23
N LEU A 108 1.74 -9.03 -12.06
CA LEU A 108 0.67 -8.05 -11.96
C LEU A 108 0.98 -6.79 -12.77
N ARG A 109 2.21 -6.29 -12.70
CA ARG A 109 2.65 -5.11 -13.45
C ARG A 109 2.69 -5.35 -14.94
N ASP A 110 3.10 -6.54 -15.38
CA ASP A 110 3.14 -6.92 -16.79
C ASP A 110 1.73 -7.06 -17.40
N CYS A 111 0.73 -7.36 -16.57
CA CYS A 111 -0.68 -7.46 -17.01
C CYS A 111 -1.42 -6.12 -17.01
N MET A 112 -0.83 -5.05 -16.47
CA MET A 112 -1.50 -3.76 -16.28
C MET A 112 -0.62 -2.60 -16.72
N ASP A 113 -1.09 -1.86 -17.72
CA ASP A 113 -0.39 -0.67 -18.20
C ASP A 113 -0.66 0.52 -17.28
N ARG A 114 0.42 1.12 -16.75
CA ARG A 114 0.34 2.41 -16.03
C ARG A 114 0.01 3.50 -17.04
N MET A 115 -1.20 4.06 -16.95
CA MET A 115 -1.68 5.08 -17.88
C MET A 115 -1.08 6.45 -17.58
N GLU A 116 -1.08 6.83 -16.31
CA GLU A 116 -0.63 8.15 -15.83
C GLU A 116 -0.03 7.99 -14.44
N GLU A 117 0.84 8.93 -14.05
CA GLU A 117 1.42 8.98 -12.70
C GLU A 117 1.69 10.40 -12.23
N VAL A 118 1.63 10.58 -10.92
CA VAL A 118 2.24 11.70 -10.20
C VAL A 118 3.22 11.08 -9.22
N PRO A 119 4.54 11.16 -9.50
CA PRO A 119 5.57 10.53 -8.67
C PRO A 119 5.54 11.02 -7.23
N PHE A 120 6.16 10.25 -6.33
CA PHE A 120 6.28 10.66 -4.94
C PHE A 120 7.04 12.00 -4.83
N ASP A 121 6.51 12.88 -4.03
CA ASP A 121 7.13 14.15 -3.66
C ASP A 121 7.11 14.33 -2.14
N SER A 122 8.27 14.72 -1.57
CA SER A 122 8.45 14.81 -0.12
C SER A 122 7.65 15.94 0.54
N ASP A 123 7.33 17.00 -0.19
CA ASP A 123 6.53 18.10 0.32
C ASP A 123 5.04 17.76 0.27
N ARG A 124 4.61 17.12 -0.84
CA ARG A 124 3.25 16.62 -1.03
C ARG A 124 2.98 15.34 -0.23
N LYS A 125 4.00 14.50 -0.01
CA LYS A 125 3.97 13.23 0.74
C LYS A 125 2.99 12.18 0.16
N LEU A 126 2.72 12.25 -1.12
CA LEU A 126 1.85 11.34 -1.84
C LEU A 126 2.52 10.83 -3.12
N MET A 127 2.08 9.67 -3.58
CA MET A 127 2.30 9.14 -4.91
C MET A 127 0.98 8.63 -5.46
N SER A 128 0.68 8.94 -6.72
CA SER A 128 -0.55 8.52 -7.37
C SER A 128 -0.25 7.93 -8.74
N THR A 129 -0.99 6.87 -9.09
CA THR A 129 -0.91 6.21 -10.40
C THR A 129 -2.31 5.95 -10.93
N LYS A 130 -2.47 5.89 -12.24
CA LYS A 130 -3.75 5.60 -12.88
C LYS A 130 -3.65 4.35 -13.73
N TYR A 131 -4.60 3.46 -13.52
CA TYR A 131 -4.76 2.19 -14.21
C TYR A 131 -6.20 1.95 -14.64
N LEU A 132 -6.39 1.04 -15.57
CA LEU A 132 -7.70 0.53 -15.92
C LEU A 132 -8.01 -0.69 -15.05
N LEU A 133 -8.74 -0.49 -13.95
CA LEU A 133 -9.17 -1.56 -13.05
C LEU A 133 -10.61 -1.96 -13.39
N HIS A 134 -10.86 -3.23 -13.64
CA HIS A 134 -12.19 -3.74 -14.03
C HIS A 134 -12.81 -2.99 -15.23
N GLY A 135 -11.98 -2.49 -16.15
CA GLY A 135 -12.43 -1.66 -17.26
C GLY A 135 -12.78 -0.22 -16.89
N VAL A 136 -12.51 0.20 -15.65
CA VAL A 136 -12.77 1.56 -15.14
C VAL A 136 -11.45 2.27 -14.86
N PRO A 137 -11.24 3.48 -15.40
CA PRO A 137 -10.08 4.30 -15.04
C PRO A 137 -10.08 4.59 -13.55
N THR A 138 -9.04 4.13 -12.87
CA THR A 138 -8.92 4.20 -11.40
C THR A 138 -7.59 4.80 -11.01
N ILE A 139 -7.64 5.84 -10.18
CA ILE A 139 -6.47 6.44 -9.57
C ILE A 139 -6.24 5.75 -8.22
N LEU A 140 -5.05 5.19 -8.05
CA LEU A 140 -4.55 4.62 -6.81
C LEU A 140 -3.58 5.60 -6.17
N THR A 141 -3.65 5.78 -4.86
CA THR A 141 -2.82 6.76 -4.15
C THR A 141 -2.36 6.22 -2.81
N LYS A 142 -1.07 6.38 -2.52
CA LYS A 142 -0.49 6.09 -1.22
C LYS A 142 0.27 7.28 -0.66
N GLY A 143 0.39 7.36 0.66
CA GLY A 143 1.22 8.35 1.31
C GLY A 143 0.97 8.57 2.79
N ALA A 144 1.31 9.77 3.27
CA ALA A 144 1.16 10.14 4.66
C ALA A 144 -0.30 10.20 5.08
N VAL A 145 -0.60 9.64 6.25
CA VAL A 145 -1.98 9.45 6.74
C VAL A 145 -2.74 10.77 6.85
N ASP A 146 -2.15 11.76 7.48
CA ASP A 146 -2.75 13.09 7.68
C ASP A 146 -3.07 13.78 6.36
N VAL A 147 -2.16 13.71 5.39
CA VAL A 147 -2.33 14.34 4.08
C VAL A 147 -3.41 13.63 3.27
N LEU A 148 -3.33 12.31 3.16
CA LEU A 148 -4.27 11.54 2.33
C LEU A 148 -5.67 11.53 2.93
N LEU A 149 -5.79 11.43 4.25
CA LEU A 149 -7.07 11.42 4.94
C LEU A 149 -7.88 12.71 4.74
N ASP A 150 -7.20 13.85 4.65
CA ASP A 150 -7.85 15.14 4.37
C ASP A 150 -8.30 15.28 2.90
N ARG A 151 -7.83 14.41 2.01
CA ARG A 151 -8.24 14.35 0.60
C ARG A 151 -9.30 13.28 0.33
N CYS A 152 -9.67 12.50 1.36
CA CYS A 152 -10.70 11.47 1.25
C CYS A 152 -12.08 12.03 1.59
N VAL A 153 -13.07 11.67 0.79
CA VAL A 153 -14.49 12.02 0.97
C VAL A 153 -15.33 10.81 1.40
N SER A 154 -14.78 9.63 1.28
CA SER A 154 -15.43 8.36 1.66
C SER A 154 -14.42 7.34 2.17
N VAL A 155 -14.93 6.27 2.75
CA VAL A 155 -14.17 5.11 3.23
C VAL A 155 -14.78 3.83 2.69
N ARG A 156 -13.96 2.88 2.27
CA ARG A 156 -14.39 1.58 1.76
C ARG A 156 -14.41 0.56 2.87
N TYR A 157 -15.56 -0.09 3.02
CA TYR A 157 -15.77 -1.26 3.85
C TYR A 157 -16.17 -2.47 2.98
N SER A 158 -16.17 -3.66 3.58
CA SER A 158 -16.62 -4.88 2.89
C SER A 158 -18.09 -4.83 2.48
N ASP A 159 -18.92 -4.10 3.23
CA ASP A 159 -20.35 -3.88 2.97
C ASP A 159 -20.63 -2.67 2.06
N GLY A 160 -19.60 -1.96 1.56
CA GLY A 160 -19.74 -0.85 0.62
C GLY A 160 -18.91 0.38 0.96
N VAL A 161 -19.16 1.45 0.23
CA VAL A 161 -18.53 2.75 0.42
C VAL A 161 -19.42 3.59 1.33
N LYS A 162 -18.83 4.21 2.36
CA LYS A 162 -19.51 5.09 3.31
C LYS A 162 -18.90 6.50 3.26
N PRO A 163 -19.68 7.56 3.57
CA PRO A 163 -19.11 8.90 3.66
C PRO A 163 -18.00 8.99 4.72
N MET A 164 -16.99 9.79 4.45
CA MET A 164 -15.95 10.11 5.43
C MET A 164 -16.47 11.14 6.44
N THR A 165 -17.02 10.66 7.55
CA THR A 165 -17.46 11.50 8.65
C THR A 165 -16.31 11.84 9.58
N ASP A 166 -16.51 12.84 10.48
CA ASP A 166 -15.52 13.14 11.52
C ASP A 166 -15.25 11.96 12.45
N GLU A 167 -16.27 11.11 12.67
CA GLU A 167 -16.16 9.90 13.47
C GLU A 167 -15.27 8.86 12.76
N GLU A 168 -15.44 8.68 11.45
CA GLU A 168 -14.59 7.79 10.65
C GLU A 168 -13.13 8.29 10.60
N LYS A 169 -12.94 9.60 10.39
CA LYS A 169 -11.61 10.22 10.49
C LYS A 169 -10.97 9.99 11.86
N ALA A 170 -11.75 10.15 12.94
CA ALA A 170 -11.25 9.95 14.30
C ALA A 170 -10.82 8.50 14.55
N LYS A 171 -11.55 7.50 14.06
CA LYS A 171 -11.17 6.08 14.16
C LYS A 171 -9.85 5.79 13.45
N ILE A 172 -9.71 6.29 12.23
CA ILE A 172 -8.50 6.09 11.43
C ILE A 172 -7.30 6.79 12.09
N LYS A 173 -7.47 8.04 12.57
CA LYS A 173 -6.42 8.77 13.29
C LYS A 173 -6.03 8.07 14.60
N ALA A 174 -6.98 7.50 15.32
CA ALA A 174 -6.71 6.75 16.54
C ALA A 174 -5.87 5.50 16.25
N GLN A 175 -6.17 4.77 15.16
CA GLN A 175 -5.37 3.60 14.76
C GLN A 175 -3.98 4.01 14.30
N ASN A 176 -3.85 5.08 13.51
CA ASN A 176 -2.54 5.62 13.12
C ASN A 176 -1.71 6.01 14.34
N LYS A 177 -2.33 6.66 15.33
CA LYS A 177 -1.68 7.01 16.58
C LYS A 177 -1.20 5.77 17.34
N ALA A 178 -2.03 4.73 17.45
CA ALA A 178 -1.66 3.48 18.11
C ALA A 178 -0.43 2.82 17.43
N PHE A 179 -0.38 2.80 16.11
CA PHE A 179 0.79 2.32 15.38
C PHE A 179 2.03 3.17 15.64
N SER A 180 1.90 4.49 15.59
CA SER A 180 3.01 5.42 15.77
C SER A 180 3.58 5.39 17.21
N GLU A 181 2.74 5.23 18.21
CA GLU A 181 3.14 5.07 19.61
C GLU A 181 3.95 3.78 19.84
N ASN A 182 3.73 2.76 19.02
CA ASN A 182 4.53 1.54 18.98
C ASN A 182 5.80 1.65 18.09
N GLY A 183 6.13 2.86 17.64
CA GLY A 183 7.32 3.11 16.82
C GLY A 183 7.22 2.63 15.37
N LEU A 184 6.01 2.33 14.89
CA LEU A 184 5.77 1.89 13.53
C LEU A 184 5.67 3.07 12.56
N ARG A 185 6.22 2.92 11.36
CA ARG A 185 5.92 3.79 10.23
C ARG A 185 4.58 3.38 9.63
N VAL A 186 3.76 4.34 9.25
CA VAL A 186 2.43 4.09 8.69
C VAL A 186 2.30 4.73 7.33
N LEU A 187 1.81 3.95 6.35
CA LEU A 187 1.34 4.44 5.06
C LEU A 187 -0.18 4.28 4.97
N SER A 188 -0.82 5.24 4.34
CA SER A 188 -2.24 5.18 3.99
C SER A 188 -2.43 4.95 2.50
N PHE A 189 -3.57 4.34 2.16
CA PHE A 189 -3.96 3.95 0.82
C PHE A 189 -5.39 4.40 0.53
N ALA A 190 -5.59 4.91 -0.68
CA ALA A 190 -6.90 5.36 -1.14
C ALA A 190 -7.01 5.24 -2.66
N TYR A 191 -8.23 5.25 -3.19
CA TYR A 191 -8.48 5.20 -4.61
C TYR A 191 -9.63 6.11 -5.00
N LYS A 192 -9.75 6.42 -6.29
CA LYS A 192 -10.97 6.95 -6.90
C LYS A 192 -11.12 6.47 -8.34
N GLU A 193 -12.34 6.18 -8.74
CA GLU A 193 -12.67 5.95 -10.13
C GLU A 193 -12.86 7.32 -10.81
N SER A 194 -12.08 7.61 -11.86
CA SER A 194 -12.11 8.92 -12.51
C SER A 194 -11.51 8.88 -13.90
N ASP A 195 -12.21 9.49 -14.85
CA ASP A 195 -11.71 9.76 -16.20
C ASP A 195 -10.82 11.02 -16.29
N GLU A 196 -10.76 11.82 -15.21
CA GLU A 196 -9.92 13.03 -15.18
C GLU A 196 -8.45 12.69 -15.43
N VAL A 197 -7.74 13.59 -16.09
CA VAL A 197 -6.28 13.51 -16.20
C VAL A 197 -5.67 13.59 -14.80
N LEU A 198 -4.80 12.63 -14.50
CA LEU A 198 -4.12 12.61 -13.21
C LEU A 198 -3.08 13.72 -13.13
N GLY A 199 -3.21 14.56 -12.13
CA GLY A 199 -2.28 15.64 -11.81
C GLY A 199 -2.37 15.99 -10.33
N VAL A 200 -1.46 16.83 -9.85
CA VAL A 200 -1.44 17.27 -8.44
C VAL A 200 -2.77 17.91 -8.03
N ASP A 201 -3.40 18.65 -8.95
CA ASP A 201 -4.67 19.34 -8.71
C ASP A 201 -5.88 18.39 -8.70
N THR A 202 -5.73 17.15 -9.16
CA THR A 202 -6.79 16.13 -9.17
C THR A 202 -6.65 15.08 -8.09
N GLU A 203 -5.63 15.18 -7.23
CA GLU A 203 -5.42 14.27 -6.08
C GLU A 203 -6.36 14.58 -4.90
N TYR A 204 -7.68 14.59 -5.15
CA TYR A 204 -8.75 14.83 -4.18
C TYR A 204 -9.97 13.95 -4.45
N GLY A 205 -10.88 13.87 -3.49
CA GLY A 205 -12.12 13.12 -3.65
C GLY A 205 -11.93 11.61 -3.57
N PHE A 206 -10.91 11.16 -2.84
CA PHE A 206 -10.57 9.75 -2.70
C PHE A 206 -11.54 9.00 -1.77
N THR A 207 -11.60 7.70 -2.00
CA THR A 207 -12.14 6.70 -1.08
C THR A 207 -10.99 6.06 -0.33
N PHE A 208 -10.95 6.24 0.98
CA PHE A 208 -9.95 5.66 1.86
C PHE A 208 -10.06 4.12 1.87
N LEU A 209 -8.94 3.43 1.74
CA LEU A 209 -8.84 1.97 1.82
C LEU A 209 -8.39 1.50 3.19
N GLY A 210 -7.19 1.86 3.60
CA GLY A 210 -6.60 1.35 4.81
C GLY A 210 -5.24 1.95 5.16
N LEU A 211 -4.67 1.42 6.24
CA LEU A 211 -3.32 1.73 6.72
C LEU A 211 -2.45 0.49 6.69
N VAL A 212 -1.18 0.66 6.36
CA VAL A 212 -0.15 -0.37 6.48
C VAL A 212 0.92 0.11 7.44
N SER A 213 1.17 -0.65 8.48
CA SER A 213 2.21 -0.36 9.47
C SER A 213 3.47 -1.18 9.22
N MET A 214 4.63 -0.56 9.44
CA MET A 214 5.93 -1.15 9.16
C MET A 214 6.93 -0.83 10.27
N VAL A 215 7.91 -1.69 10.40
CA VAL A 215 9.05 -1.49 11.30
C VAL A 215 10.37 -1.69 10.57
N ASP A 216 11.38 -0.93 10.94
CA ASP A 216 12.77 -1.22 10.62
C ASP A 216 13.37 -1.95 11.83
N PRO A 217 13.53 -3.29 11.77
CA PRO A 217 13.92 -4.07 12.93
C PRO A 217 15.35 -3.73 13.37
N PRO A 218 15.64 -3.80 14.68
CA PRO A 218 17.00 -3.63 15.17
C PRO A 218 17.91 -4.74 14.60
N ARG A 219 19.20 -4.46 14.52
CA ARG A 219 20.20 -5.50 14.23
C ARG A 219 20.30 -6.44 15.42
N PRO A 220 20.48 -7.76 15.18
CA PRO A 220 20.70 -8.73 16.23
C PRO A 220 21.95 -8.42 17.05
#